data_418c88963ff36a72224533245a83334e
#
_entry.id   418c88963ff36a72224533245a83334e
#
_cell.length_a   1.000
_cell.length_b   1.000
_cell.length_c   1.000
_cell.angle_alpha   90.00
_cell.angle_beta   90.00
_cell.angle_gamma   90.00
#
_symmetry.space_group_name_H-M   'P 1'
#
loop_
_entity.id
_entity.type
_entity.pdbx_description
1 polymer ?
#
loop_
_entity_poly.entity_id
_entity_poly.type
_entity_poly.pdbx_seq_one_letter_code
_entity_poly.pdbx_strand_id
1 'polypeptide(L)'
;MDNNNKQEIKVELSPDVANGLYSNRVFIAHSGSEFFFDFISVSPNMPHAKVLSRIIMTPENAKNFLYALGENVGRYEKTFGEIKQIKPLGAPSTPGGIPNPFEA
;
A
#
# COMPACT_ATOMS: atom_id res chain seq x y z
N MET A 1 5.40 19.52 -32.83
CA MET A 1 5.41 19.34 -32.37
C MET A 1 5.53 18.85 -31.72
N ASP A 2 5.78 18.89 -31.52
CA ASP A 2 5.88 18.57 -30.88
C ASP A 2 5.82 18.16 -30.11
N ASN A 3 6.05 18.20 -29.83
CA ASN A 3 6.08 17.98 -28.99
C ASN A 3 5.62 17.78 -28.19
N ASN A 4 5.55 18.02 -28.12
CA ASN A 4 4.96 17.97 -27.48
C ASN A 4 4.24 17.11 -27.08
N ASN A 5 4.42 16.47 -27.14
CA ASN A 5 3.86 15.43 -26.76
C ASN A 5 4.09 15.05 -25.42
N LYS A 6 4.71 15.72 -24.68
CA LYS A 6 4.77 15.49 -23.41
C LYS A 6 3.57 15.97 -22.80
N GLN A 7 2.71 15.14 -22.33
CA GLN A 7 1.62 15.54 -21.66
C GLN A 7 1.99 15.76 -20.27
N GLU A 8 1.82 16.92 -19.75
CA GLU A 8 2.05 17.17 -18.39
C GLU A 8 0.82 16.82 -17.64
N ILE A 9 0.90 15.91 -16.73
CA ILE A 9 -0.21 15.49 -15.95
C ILE A 9 -0.27 16.33 -14.70
N LYS A 10 -1.38 17.03 -14.50
CA LYS A 10 -1.55 17.78 -13.29
C LYS A 10 -2.27 16.94 -12.30
N VAL A 11 -1.71 16.79 -11.12
CA VAL A 11 -2.32 15.98 -10.09
C VAL A 11 -2.96 16.92 -9.09
N GLU A 12 -4.24 16.73 -8.88
CA GLU A 12 -4.98 17.57 -7.96
C GLU A 12 -5.38 16.82 -6.75
N LEU A 13 -5.34 17.46 -5.61
CA LEU A 13 -5.71 16.88 -4.35
C LEU A 13 -6.85 17.70 -3.80
N SER A 14 -8.06 17.16 -3.89
CA SER A 14 -9.21 17.92 -3.42
C SER A 14 -9.20 17.98 -1.90
N PRO A 15 -9.84 18.98 -1.33
CA PRO A 15 -9.85 19.09 0.13
C PRO A 15 -10.44 17.87 0.83
N ASP A 16 -11.45 17.28 0.24
CA ASP A 16 -12.04 16.10 0.86
C ASP A 16 -11.05 14.97 0.97
N VAL A 17 -10.25 14.78 -0.07
CA VAL A 17 -9.32 13.66 -0.10
C VAL A 17 -8.06 14.01 0.68
N ALA A 18 -7.74 15.29 0.76
CA ALA A 18 -6.49 15.72 1.40
C ALA A 18 -6.43 15.36 2.87
N ASN A 19 -7.59 15.25 3.54
CA ASN A 19 -7.59 14.87 4.92
C ASN A 19 -7.13 13.43 5.15
N GLY A 20 -7.25 12.61 4.13
CA GLY A 20 -6.79 11.24 4.22
C GLY A 20 -7.70 10.36 5.05
N LEU A 21 -7.38 9.10 5.04
CA LEU A 21 -8.06 8.10 5.87
C LEU A 21 -6.99 7.36 6.63
N TYR A 22 -7.19 7.16 7.90
CA TYR A 22 -6.23 6.40 8.68
C TYR A 22 -6.49 4.92 8.47
N SER A 23 -5.47 4.21 8.03
CA SER A 23 -5.58 2.76 7.85
C SER A 23 -4.40 2.11 8.53
N ASN A 24 -4.66 1.10 9.31
CA ASN A 24 -3.57 0.37 9.96
C ASN A 24 -3.49 -1.07 9.48
N ARG A 25 -4.22 -1.43 8.44
CA ARG A 25 -4.14 -2.77 7.90
C ARG A 25 -4.58 -2.75 6.44
N VAL A 26 -3.90 -3.51 5.63
CA VAL A 26 -4.25 -3.61 4.22
C VAL A 26 -4.34 -5.07 3.85
N PHE A 27 -5.46 -5.46 3.29
CA PHE A 27 -5.60 -6.80 2.75
C PHE A 27 -5.41 -6.72 1.25
N ILE A 28 -4.62 -7.62 0.72
CA ILE A 28 -4.31 -7.60 -0.69
C ILE A 28 -4.72 -8.93 -1.31
N ALA A 29 -5.43 -8.83 -2.40
CA ALA A 29 -5.84 -10.02 -3.14
C ALA A 29 -5.64 -9.75 -4.61
N HIS A 30 -5.66 -10.77 -5.41
CA HIS A 30 -5.49 -10.57 -6.84
C HIS A 30 -6.19 -11.66 -7.64
N SER A 31 -6.48 -11.31 -8.87
CA SER A 31 -6.88 -12.27 -9.88
C SER A 31 -5.82 -12.24 -10.96
N GLY A 32 -6.08 -12.86 -12.07
CA GLY A 32 -5.13 -12.80 -13.17
C GLY A 32 -5.00 -11.44 -13.80
N SER A 33 -5.95 -10.56 -13.60
CA SER A 33 -5.95 -9.28 -14.27
C SER A 33 -5.89 -8.09 -13.35
N GLU A 34 -6.12 -8.26 -12.05
CA GLU A 34 -6.19 -7.10 -11.18
C GLU A 34 -5.72 -7.41 -9.79
N PHE A 35 -5.22 -6.40 -9.10
CA PHE A 35 -4.89 -6.46 -7.68
C PHE A 35 -5.88 -5.58 -6.94
N PHE A 36 -6.27 -6.04 -5.76
CA PHE A 36 -7.21 -5.32 -4.92
C PHE A 36 -6.54 -5.02 -3.60
N PHE A 37 -6.57 -3.75 -3.21
CA PHE A 37 -5.97 -3.32 -1.96
C PHE A 37 -7.09 -2.77 -1.10
N ASP A 38 -7.40 -3.47 -0.03
CA ASP A 38 -8.48 -3.05 0.87
C ASP A 38 -7.87 -2.45 2.12
N PHE A 39 -8.08 -1.18 2.29
CA PHE A 39 -7.50 -0.45 3.41
C PHE A 39 -8.50 -0.43 4.56
N ILE A 40 -8.05 -0.85 5.73
CA ILE A 40 -8.92 -1.09 6.85
C ILE A 40 -8.35 -0.42 8.09
N SER A 41 -9.22 0.05 8.94
CA SER A 41 -8.80 0.56 10.22
C SER A 41 -9.42 -0.33 11.29
N VAL A 42 -8.57 -0.92 12.11
CA VAL A 42 -9.01 -1.84 13.14
C VAL A 42 -8.79 -1.18 14.49
N SER A 43 -9.81 -1.16 15.30
CA SER A 43 -9.72 -0.62 16.63
C SER A 43 -9.81 -1.74 17.65
N PRO A 44 -9.13 -1.61 18.77
CA PRO A 44 -9.10 -2.71 19.73
C PRO A 44 -10.45 -3.14 20.26
N ASN A 45 -11.35 -2.24 20.41
CA ASN A 45 -12.63 -2.58 21.01
C ASN A 45 -13.73 -2.77 20.00
N MET A 46 -13.41 -2.83 18.72
CA MET A 46 -14.41 -2.97 17.70
C MET A 46 -14.46 -4.40 17.22
N PRO A 47 -15.59 -5.04 17.35
CA PRO A 47 -15.67 -6.43 16.89
C PRO A 47 -15.68 -6.56 15.38
N HIS A 48 -15.95 -5.48 14.68
CA HIS A 48 -15.98 -5.54 13.22
C HIS A 48 -15.09 -4.47 12.66
N ALA A 49 -14.46 -4.79 11.58
CA ALA A 49 -13.67 -3.83 10.83
C ALA A 49 -14.28 -3.69 9.46
N LYS A 50 -14.32 -2.48 8.98
CA LYS A 50 -14.86 -2.23 7.66
C LYS A 50 -13.78 -1.79 6.74
N VAL A 51 -13.94 -2.13 5.47
CA VAL A 51 -13.03 -1.64 4.46
C VAL A 51 -13.33 -0.17 4.25
N LEU A 52 -12.33 0.67 4.44
CA LEU A 52 -12.49 2.10 4.24
C LEU A 52 -12.42 2.43 2.77
N SER A 53 -11.57 1.77 2.05
CA SER A 53 -11.36 2.09 0.65
C SER A 53 -10.77 0.88 -0.04
N ARG A 54 -11.25 0.60 -1.22
CA ARG A 54 -10.68 -0.46 -2.05
C ARG A 54 -10.08 0.18 -3.28
N ILE A 55 -8.81 -0.08 -3.51
CA ILE A 55 -8.11 0.43 -4.69
C ILE A 55 -7.79 -0.76 -5.57
N ILE A 56 -8.07 -0.63 -6.83
CA ILE A 56 -7.85 -1.70 -7.79
C ILE A 56 -6.80 -1.24 -8.79
N MET A 57 -5.85 -2.11 -9.05
CA MET A 57 -4.77 -1.78 -9.98
C MET A 57 -4.51 -2.95 -10.90
N THR A 58 -3.98 -2.64 -12.07
CA THR A 58 -3.46 -3.71 -12.93
C THR A 58 -2.23 -4.29 -12.29
N PRO A 59 -1.85 -5.50 -12.67
CA PRO A 59 -0.63 -6.09 -12.11
C PRO A 59 0.60 -5.23 -12.34
N GLU A 60 0.69 -4.60 -13.50
CA GLU A 60 1.83 -3.75 -13.77
C GLU A 60 1.87 -2.59 -12.81
N ASN A 61 0.75 -1.94 -12.57
CA ASN A 61 0.72 -0.81 -11.66
C ASN A 61 0.94 -1.25 -10.22
N ALA A 62 0.47 -2.44 -9.86
CA ALA A 62 0.73 -2.96 -8.53
C ALA A 62 2.22 -3.17 -8.32
N LYS A 63 2.92 -3.63 -9.35
CA LYS A 63 4.34 -3.83 -9.22
C LYS A 63 5.07 -2.50 -9.11
N ASN A 64 4.63 -1.51 -9.87
CA ASN A 64 5.21 -0.18 -9.75
C ASN A 64 4.97 0.39 -8.35
N PHE A 65 3.80 0.14 -7.80
CA PHE A 65 3.49 0.59 -6.46
C PHE A 65 4.41 -0.07 -5.44
N LEU A 66 4.67 -1.36 -5.60
CA LEU A 66 5.57 -2.07 -4.71
C LEU A 66 6.95 -1.42 -4.70
N TYR A 67 7.48 -1.14 -5.88
CA TYR A 67 8.80 -0.53 -5.96
C TYR A 67 8.81 0.88 -5.36
N ALA A 68 7.78 1.66 -5.65
CA ALA A 68 7.73 3.01 -5.13
C ALA A 68 7.64 3.02 -3.62
N LEU A 69 6.84 2.12 -3.06
CA LEU A 69 6.72 2.02 -1.62
C LEU A 69 8.04 1.59 -1.02
N GLY A 70 8.69 0.61 -1.65
CA GLY A 70 9.98 0.15 -1.14
C GLY A 70 11.01 1.25 -1.12
N GLU A 71 11.04 2.08 -2.15
CA GLU A 71 11.97 3.19 -2.16
C GLU A 71 11.69 4.17 -1.05
N ASN A 72 10.43 4.46 -0.82
CA ASN A 72 10.08 5.42 0.22
C ASN A 72 10.40 4.88 1.61
N VAL A 73 10.14 3.59 1.83
CA VAL A 73 10.50 2.98 3.09
C VAL A 73 12.00 3.05 3.29
N GLY A 74 12.75 2.78 2.23
CA GLY A 74 14.20 2.85 2.33
C GLY A 74 14.69 4.24 2.69
N ARG A 75 14.14 5.26 2.07
CA ARG A 75 14.53 6.62 2.38
C ARG A 75 14.14 7.01 3.80
N TYR A 76 12.97 6.55 4.24
CA TYR A 76 12.55 6.81 5.61
C TYR A 76 13.56 6.20 6.58
N GLU A 77 13.96 4.96 6.32
CA GLU A 77 14.85 4.28 7.24
C GLU A 77 16.24 4.90 7.27
N LYS A 78 16.68 5.45 6.16
CA LYS A 78 17.94 6.12 6.16
C LYS A 78 17.93 7.37 7.02
N THR A 79 16.80 8.05 7.07
CA THR A 79 16.70 9.30 7.82
C THR A 79 16.34 9.07 9.27
N PHE A 80 15.44 8.15 9.52
CA PHE A 80 14.89 7.99 10.87
C PHE A 80 15.22 6.67 11.53
N GLY A 81 15.89 5.78 10.84
CA GLY A 81 16.24 4.50 11.42
C GLY A 81 15.30 3.41 10.98
N GLU A 82 15.72 2.21 11.28
CA GLU A 82 14.97 1.03 10.83
C GLU A 82 13.59 0.99 11.43
N ILE A 83 12.62 0.66 10.62
CA ILE A 83 11.26 0.48 11.08
C ILE A 83 11.19 -0.88 11.72
N LYS A 84 10.86 -0.91 13.01
CA LYS A 84 10.78 -2.18 13.69
C LYS A 84 9.40 -2.74 13.49
N GLN A 85 9.36 -3.95 13.00
CA GLN A 85 8.10 -4.59 12.76
C GLN A 85 7.72 -5.41 13.96
N ILE A 86 6.58 -5.12 14.53
CA ILE A 86 6.05 -5.93 15.57
C ILE A 86 5.24 -6.97 14.88
N LYS A 87 5.53 -8.24 15.17
CA LYS A 87 4.83 -9.29 14.51
C LYS A 87 3.35 -9.15 14.80
N PRO A 88 2.54 -8.98 13.80
CA PRO A 88 1.13 -8.79 14.05
C PRO A 88 0.52 -10.07 14.58
N LEU A 89 -0.49 -9.90 15.38
CA LEU A 89 -1.19 -11.02 15.90
C LEU A 89 -1.81 -11.79 14.77
N GLY A 90 -1.64 -13.05 14.76
CA GLY A 90 -2.17 -13.86 13.69
C GLY A 90 -1.36 -13.88 12.45
N ALA A 91 -0.26 -13.22 12.44
CA ALA A 91 0.57 -13.28 11.27
C ALA A 91 1.12 -14.66 11.15
N PRO A 92 1.08 -15.22 10.01
CA PRO A 92 1.60 -16.55 9.85
C PRO A 92 3.07 -16.46 9.93
N SER A 93 3.62 -17.26 10.67
CA SER A 93 5.04 -17.35 10.61
C SER A 93 5.32 -18.61 9.96
N THR A 94 4.84 -18.82 8.86
CA THR A 94 5.12 -20.00 8.18
C THR A 94 6.46 -19.92 7.67
N PRO A 95 7.15 -20.88 7.73
CA PRO A 95 8.44 -20.89 7.20
C PRO A 95 8.34 -20.79 5.78
N GLY A 96 7.90 -21.10 5.13
CA GLY A 96 7.90 -20.78 3.87
C GLY A 96 6.96 -19.79 3.70
N GLY A 97 6.62 -19.26 4.73
CA GLY A 97 5.60 -18.49 4.69
C GLY A 97 5.68 -17.35 3.92
N ILE A 98 4.73 -16.58 3.86
CA ILE A 98 4.69 -15.53 3.04
C ILE A 98 5.69 -14.62 3.39
N PRO A 99 6.59 -14.47 2.58
CA PRO A 99 7.63 -13.60 2.87
C PRO A 99 7.15 -12.20 2.77
N ASN A 100 7.83 -11.39 3.37
CA ASN A 100 7.69 -10.00 3.22
C ASN A 100 7.79 -9.71 1.76
N PRO A 101 6.90 -8.97 1.20
CA PRO A 101 6.97 -8.67 -0.20
C PRO A 101 8.25 -7.99 -0.58
N PHE A 102 8.93 -7.38 0.35
CA PHE A 102 10.17 -6.75 0.01
C PHE A 102 11.32 -7.68 0.14
N GLU A 103 11.11 -8.88 0.51
CA GLU A 103 12.16 -9.81 0.57
C GLU A 103 12.09 -10.75 -0.51
N ALA A 104 11.13 -10.79 -1.21
CA ALA A 104 10.97 -11.81 -2.20
C ALA A 104 12.01 -11.81 -3.16
#